data_4a6df46c57ec330e087a062194e9ac7d
#
_entry.id   4a6df46c57ec330e087a062194e9ac7d
#
_cell.length_a   1.000
_cell.length_b   1.000
_cell.length_c   1.000
_cell.angle_alpha   90.00
_cell.angle_beta   90.00
_cell.angle_gamma   90.00
#
_symmetry.space_group_name_H-M   'P 1'
#
loop_
_entity.id
_entity.type
_entity.pdbx_description
1 polymer ?
#
loop_
_entity_poly.entity_id
_entity_poly.type
_entity_poly.pdbx_seq_one_letter_code
_entity_poly.pdbx_strand_id
1 'polypeptide(L)'
;MPGISIHVVDISRGIVARGMRAELWSAAGDGRFARLLEGEIDDRGVLAHPGLDQIFAAGRYRAVFHVGPYYRSEGIASGAHPFLDVVHFDFGISVPEQHVHLPFKCTPWGYSCFRGGA
;
A
#
# COMPACT_ATOMS: atom_id res chain seq x y z
N MET A 1 6.36 -0.47 -18.86
CA MET A 1 4.91 -0.43 -18.60
C MET A 1 4.64 0.66 -17.57
N PRO A 2 3.77 1.62 -17.84
CA PRO A 2 3.34 2.55 -16.78
C PRO A 2 2.49 1.83 -15.74
N GLY A 3 1.98 2.59 -14.76
CA GLY A 3 1.15 2.04 -13.71
C GLY A 3 1.85 1.99 -12.37
N ILE A 4 1.11 1.47 -11.39
CA ILE A 4 1.60 1.31 -10.02
C ILE A 4 1.47 -0.17 -9.66
N SER A 5 2.49 -0.72 -9.02
CA SER A 5 2.40 -2.05 -8.41
C SER A 5 2.70 -1.95 -6.92
N ILE A 6 1.98 -2.73 -6.13
CA ILE A 6 2.09 -2.75 -4.68
C ILE A 6 2.30 -4.19 -4.24
N HIS A 7 3.35 -4.42 -3.47
CA HIS A 7 3.69 -5.73 -2.94
C HIS A 7 3.92 -5.61 -1.43
N VAL A 8 3.27 -6.47 -0.65
CA VAL A 8 3.26 -6.35 0.81
C VAL A 8 3.74 -7.64 1.46
N VAL A 9 4.74 -7.51 2.31
CA VAL A 9 5.35 -8.63 3.03
C VAL A 9 5.25 -8.38 4.53
N ASP A 10 4.79 -9.39 5.25
CA ASP A 10 4.88 -9.47 6.71
C ASP A 10 6.23 -10.08 7.06
N ILE A 11 7.22 -9.22 7.31
CA ILE A 11 8.58 -9.71 7.57
C ILE A 11 8.75 -10.32 8.95
N SER A 12 7.81 -10.05 9.87
CA SER A 12 7.88 -10.68 11.20
C SER A 12 7.65 -12.19 11.12
N ARG A 13 6.91 -12.66 10.11
CA ARG A 13 6.65 -14.07 9.88
C ARG A 13 7.29 -14.62 8.61
N GLY A 14 7.89 -13.74 7.79
CA GLY A 14 8.53 -14.15 6.54
C GLY A 14 7.55 -14.61 5.47
N ILE A 15 6.36 -14.04 5.42
CA ILE A 15 5.30 -14.39 4.46
C ILE A 15 4.74 -13.12 3.83
N VAL A 16 4.04 -13.27 2.70
CA VAL A 16 3.27 -12.16 2.14
C VAL A 16 2.06 -11.86 3.05
N ALA A 17 1.65 -10.60 3.08
CA ALA A 17 0.56 -10.15 3.94
C ALA A 17 -0.80 -10.34 3.25
N ARG A 18 -1.11 -11.59 2.89
CA ARG A 18 -2.37 -11.94 2.24
C ARG A 18 -3.56 -11.50 3.09
N GLY A 19 -4.51 -10.84 2.45
CA GLY A 19 -5.73 -10.38 3.10
C GLY A 19 -5.62 -8.98 3.69
N MET A 20 -4.43 -8.37 3.71
CA MET A 20 -4.32 -6.97 4.13
C MET A 20 -5.05 -6.08 3.15
N ARG A 21 -5.86 -5.18 3.68
CA ARG A 21 -6.54 -4.17 2.86
C ARG A 21 -5.56 -3.05 2.53
N ALA A 22 -5.57 -2.62 1.26
CA ALA A 22 -4.77 -1.51 0.79
C ALA A 22 -5.60 -0.61 -0.12
N GLU A 23 -5.23 0.67 -0.16
CA GLU A 23 -5.96 1.68 -0.92
C GLU A 23 -4.98 2.58 -1.66
N LEU A 24 -5.45 3.18 -2.74
CA LEU A 24 -4.72 4.22 -3.45
C LEU A 24 -5.60 5.47 -3.55
N TRP A 25 -5.03 6.62 -3.21
CA TRP A 25 -5.68 7.92 -3.22
C TRP A 25 -4.88 8.87 -4.08
N SER A 26 -5.54 9.88 -4.66
CA SER A 26 -4.88 10.97 -5.37
C SER A 26 -5.24 12.30 -4.77
N ALA A 27 -4.30 13.25 -4.80
CA ALA A 27 -4.55 14.62 -4.36
C ALA A 27 -5.16 15.43 -5.50
N ALA A 28 -6.22 16.17 -5.19
CA ALA A 28 -6.78 17.16 -6.09
C ALA A 28 -5.93 18.45 -6.05
N GLY A 29 -6.23 19.40 -6.95
CA GLY A 29 -5.52 20.67 -7.02
C GLY A 29 -5.59 21.49 -5.75
N ASP A 30 -6.62 21.29 -4.92
CA ASP A 30 -6.77 21.95 -3.61
C ASP A 30 -6.02 21.21 -2.49
N GLY A 31 -5.29 20.13 -2.80
CA GLY A 31 -4.55 19.34 -1.84
C GLY A 31 -5.35 18.26 -1.13
N ARG A 32 -6.65 18.16 -1.36
CA ARG A 32 -7.47 17.12 -0.77
C ARG A 32 -7.25 15.79 -1.48
N PHE A 33 -7.21 14.72 -0.71
CA PHE A 33 -7.09 13.36 -1.25
C PHE A 33 -8.48 12.75 -1.46
N ALA A 34 -8.63 12.04 -2.59
CA ALA A 34 -9.81 11.24 -2.88
C ALA A 34 -9.37 9.83 -3.22
N ARG A 35 -10.12 8.84 -2.72
CA ARG A 35 -9.78 7.43 -2.97
C ARG A 35 -10.05 7.07 -4.42
N LEU A 36 -9.06 6.47 -5.06
CA LEU A 36 -9.17 5.96 -6.43
C LEU A 36 -9.61 4.50 -6.45
N LEU A 37 -9.04 3.67 -5.57
CA LEU A 37 -9.33 2.25 -5.53
C LEU A 37 -8.95 1.65 -4.18
N GLU A 38 -9.46 0.45 -3.92
CA GLU A 38 -9.09 -0.37 -2.77
C GLU A 38 -9.17 -1.84 -3.14
N GLY A 39 -8.49 -2.68 -2.36
CA GLY A 39 -8.54 -4.11 -2.52
C GLY A 39 -7.78 -4.81 -1.41
N GLU A 40 -7.68 -6.11 -1.53
CA GLU A 40 -6.94 -6.94 -0.59
C GLU A 40 -5.69 -7.50 -1.27
N ILE A 41 -4.63 -7.61 -0.49
CA ILE A 41 -3.40 -8.25 -0.93
C ILE A 41 -3.70 -9.74 -1.16
N ASP A 42 -3.28 -10.25 -2.31
CA ASP A 42 -3.56 -11.61 -2.70
C ASP A 42 -2.50 -12.59 -2.16
N ASP A 43 -2.58 -13.86 -2.57
CA ASP A 43 -1.69 -14.92 -2.11
C ASP A 43 -0.25 -14.79 -2.66
N ARG A 44 -0.02 -13.89 -3.61
CA ARG A 44 1.33 -13.56 -4.12
C ARG A 44 1.88 -12.31 -3.44
N GLY A 45 1.14 -11.68 -2.56
CA GLY A 45 1.53 -10.45 -1.89
C GLY A 45 1.23 -9.19 -2.70
N VAL A 46 0.41 -9.27 -3.73
CA VAL A 46 0.17 -8.21 -4.69
C VAL A 46 -1.24 -7.65 -4.51
N LEU A 47 -1.37 -6.32 -4.65
CA LEU A 47 -2.68 -5.70 -4.80
C LEU A 47 -3.10 -5.85 -6.26
N ALA A 48 -3.89 -6.90 -6.54
CA ALA A 48 -4.34 -7.23 -7.89
C ALA A 48 -5.62 -6.45 -8.22
N HIS A 49 -5.45 -5.23 -8.67
CA HIS A 49 -6.57 -4.37 -9.04
C HIS A 49 -6.32 -3.80 -10.45
N PRO A 50 -7.29 -3.93 -11.37
CA PRO A 50 -7.09 -3.45 -12.75
C PRO A 50 -6.85 -1.95 -12.84
N GLY A 51 -7.34 -1.17 -11.87
CA GLY A 51 -7.10 0.27 -11.82
C GLY A 51 -5.64 0.66 -11.63
N LEU A 52 -4.77 -0.27 -11.25
CA LEU A 52 -3.33 -0.02 -11.12
C LEU A 52 -2.59 -0.09 -12.45
N ASP A 53 -3.21 -0.65 -13.49
CA ASP A 53 -2.57 -0.87 -14.79
C ASP A 53 -2.82 0.29 -15.77
N GLN A 54 -3.12 1.45 -15.27
CA GLN A 54 -3.35 2.63 -16.09
C GLN A 54 -2.19 3.61 -15.98
N ILE A 55 -2.17 4.62 -16.87
CA ILE A 55 -1.23 5.72 -16.77
C ILE A 55 -1.79 6.73 -15.77
N PHE A 56 -1.07 6.92 -14.67
CA PHE A 56 -1.44 7.91 -13.66
C PHE A 56 -0.84 9.28 -14.02
N ALA A 57 -1.65 10.32 -13.92
CA ALA A 57 -1.18 11.68 -14.17
C ALA A 57 -0.08 12.07 -13.18
N ALA A 58 0.80 12.97 -13.59
CA ALA A 58 1.75 13.57 -12.66
C ALA A 58 0.98 14.23 -11.50
N GLY A 59 1.45 14.04 -10.29
CA GLY A 59 0.79 14.57 -9.11
C GLY A 59 1.17 13.84 -7.84
N ARG A 60 0.39 14.10 -6.79
CA ARG A 60 0.60 13.52 -5.47
C ARG A 60 -0.41 12.42 -5.22
N TYR A 61 0.08 11.34 -4.62
CA TYR A 61 -0.72 10.14 -4.35
C TYR A 61 -0.47 9.68 -2.92
N ARG A 62 -1.38 8.84 -2.42
CA ARG A 62 -1.25 8.23 -1.11
C ARG A 62 -1.63 6.76 -1.20
N ALA A 63 -0.73 5.88 -0.77
CA ALA A 63 -1.03 4.48 -0.55
C ALA A 63 -1.38 4.29 0.93
N VAL A 64 -2.43 3.53 1.21
CA VAL A 64 -2.89 3.28 2.59
C VAL A 64 -2.86 1.78 2.84
N PHE A 65 -2.24 1.39 3.95
CA PHE A 65 -2.08 -0.01 4.32
C PHE A 65 -2.68 -0.24 5.71
N HIS A 66 -3.64 -1.15 5.79
CA HIS A 66 -4.35 -1.45 7.04
C HIS A 66 -3.60 -2.52 7.83
N VAL A 67 -2.47 -2.13 8.41
CA VAL A 67 -1.54 -3.04 9.09
C VAL A 67 -2.14 -3.58 10.38
N GLY A 68 -2.67 -2.70 11.24
CA GLY A 68 -3.26 -3.12 12.52
C GLY A 68 -4.41 -4.11 12.35
N PRO A 69 -5.39 -3.82 11.48
CA PRO A 69 -6.46 -4.76 11.19
C PRO A 69 -5.95 -6.10 10.65
N TYR A 70 -4.91 -6.09 9.82
CA TYR A 70 -4.32 -7.32 9.31
C TYR A 70 -3.80 -8.21 10.45
N TYR A 71 -2.97 -7.66 11.33
CA TYR A 71 -2.41 -8.44 12.44
C TYR A 71 -3.49 -8.89 13.41
N ARG A 72 -4.52 -8.10 13.60
CA ARG A 72 -5.66 -8.50 14.44
C ARG A 72 -6.39 -9.70 13.84
N SER A 73 -6.63 -9.68 12.53
CA SER A 73 -7.30 -10.79 11.84
C SER A 73 -6.46 -12.07 11.85
N GLU A 74 -5.13 -11.93 11.93
CA GLU A 74 -4.20 -13.05 12.01
C GLU A 74 -3.99 -13.56 13.46
N GLY A 75 -4.66 -12.95 14.42
CA GLY A 75 -4.57 -13.36 15.83
C GLY A 75 -3.25 -12.98 16.50
N ILE A 76 -2.49 -12.05 15.92
CA ILE A 76 -1.17 -11.68 16.44
C ILE A 76 -1.24 -10.41 17.27
N ALA A 77 -2.10 -9.47 16.90
CA ALA A 77 -2.25 -8.23 17.64
C ALA A 77 -2.96 -8.48 18.98
N SER A 78 -2.46 -7.86 20.03
CA SER A 78 -3.04 -7.90 21.36
C SER A 78 -3.32 -6.48 21.83
N GLY A 79 -4.32 -6.34 22.69
CA GLY A 79 -4.70 -5.05 23.25
C GLY A 79 -5.74 -4.31 22.40
N ALA A 80 -6.25 -3.22 22.96
CA ALA A 80 -7.32 -2.44 22.36
C ALA A 80 -6.82 -1.59 21.17
N HIS A 81 -5.54 -1.20 21.20
CA HIS A 81 -4.95 -0.33 20.21
C HIS A 81 -3.65 -0.95 19.69
N PRO A 82 -3.60 -1.37 18.41
CA PRO A 82 -2.35 -1.87 17.84
C PRO A 82 -1.30 -0.75 17.84
N PHE A 83 -0.04 -1.09 18.07
CA PHE A 83 1.02 -0.08 18.04
C PHE A 83 1.11 0.53 16.64
N LEU A 84 1.26 -0.30 15.61
CA LEU A 84 1.20 0.15 14.22
C LEU A 84 -0.20 -0.13 13.70
N ASP A 85 -0.92 0.92 13.35
CA ASP A 85 -2.31 0.81 12.93
C ASP A 85 -2.42 0.95 11.41
N VAL A 86 -2.92 2.08 10.91
CA VAL A 86 -3.06 2.31 9.47
C VAL A 86 -1.92 3.19 9.01
N VAL A 87 -1.23 2.77 7.96
CA VAL A 87 -0.08 3.50 7.41
C VAL A 87 -0.51 4.27 6.18
N HIS A 88 -0.17 5.55 6.14
CA HIS A 88 -0.35 6.42 4.99
C HIS A 88 1.03 6.74 4.41
N PHE A 89 1.25 6.38 3.16
CA PHE A 89 2.50 6.65 2.47
C PHE A 89 2.23 7.58 1.30
N ASP A 90 2.66 8.84 1.45
CA ASP A 90 2.47 9.85 0.41
C ASP A 90 3.67 9.84 -0.54
N PHE A 91 3.39 9.86 -1.84
CA PHE A 91 4.44 9.83 -2.86
C PHE A 91 4.01 10.65 -4.07
N GLY A 92 4.98 10.96 -4.93
CA GLY A 92 4.73 11.75 -6.14
C GLY A 92 5.03 10.97 -7.40
N ILE A 93 4.28 11.27 -8.44
CA ILE A 93 4.56 10.81 -9.80
C ILE A 93 4.90 12.05 -10.63
N SER A 94 6.14 12.12 -11.12
CA SER A 94 6.57 13.21 -11.98
C SER A 94 6.55 12.82 -13.46
N VAL A 95 6.79 11.55 -13.76
CA VAL A 95 6.85 11.01 -15.12
C VAL A 95 5.82 9.91 -15.27
N PRO A 96 4.63 10.21 -15.82
CA PRO A 96 3.54 9.23 -15.89
C PRO A 96 3.86 7.97 -16.67
N GLU A 97 4.81 8.03 -17.61
CA GLU A 97 5.19 6.88 -18.43
C GLU A 97 6.01 5.85 -17.67
N GLN A 98 6.61 6.23 -16.54
CA GLN A 98 7.41 5.31 -15.74
C GLN A 98 6.53 4.50 -14.79
N HIS A 99 6.85 3.22 -14.67
CA HIS A 99 6.21 2.37 -13.68
C HIS A 99 6.70 2.71 -12.28
N VAL A 100 5.79 2.73 -11.31
CA VAL A 100 6.10 2.94 -9.90
C VAL A 100 5.80 1.66 -9.14
N HIS A 101 6.83 1.05 -8.57
CA HIS A 101 6.67 -0.12 -7.72
C HIS A 101 6.85 0.27 -6.25
N LEU A 102 5.87 -0.09 -5.43
CA LEU A 102 5.89 0.19 -4.00
C LEU A 102 5.98 -1.13 -3.21
N PRO A 103 7.17 -1.54 -2.77
CA PRO A 103 7.29 -2.61 -1.80
C PRO A 103 7.01 -2.08 -0.40
N PHE A 104 6.09 -2.72 0.28
CA PHE A 104 5.73 -2.42 1.66
C PHE A 104 6.07 -3.63 2.53
N LYS A 105 6.90 -3.40 3.54
CA LYS A 105 7.35 -4.45 4.47
C LYS A 105 6.97 -4.04 5.86
N CYS A 106 6.31 -4.92 6.61
CA CYS A 106 5.80 -4.57 7.92
C CYS A 106 6.02 -5.64 8.97
N THR A 107 5.95 -5.19 10.20
CA THR A 107 5.83 -5.98 11.43
C THR A 107 4.71 -5.35 12.23
N PRO A 108 4.29 -5.95 13.36
CA PRO A 108 3.33 -5.27 14.23
C PRO A 108 3.82 -3.95 14.81
N TRP A 109 5.12 -3.64 14.68
CA TRP A 109 5.74 -2.49 15.36
C TRP A 109 6.38 -1.47 14.41
N GLY A 110 6.48 -1.76 13.12
CA GLY A 110 7.15 -0.85 12.21
C GLY A 110 6.98 -1.28 10.77
N TYR A 111 7.48 -0.43 9.86
CA TYR A 111 7.35 -0.70 8.43
C TYR A 111 8.44 0.00 7.64
N SER A 112 8.64 -0.44 6.41
CA SER A 112 9.35 0.32 5.38
C SER A 112 8.52 0.33 4.11
N CYS A 113 8.55 1.47 3.42
CA CYS A 113 7.93 1.63 2.12
C CYS A 113 8.78 2.59 1.31
N PHE A 114 9.03 2.25 0.05
CA PHE A 114 9.92 3.04 -0.79
C PHE A 114 9.59 2.79 -2.25
N ARG A 115 10.21 3.56 -3.15
CA ARG A 115 10.12 3.26 -4.57
C ARG A 115 11.08 2.11 -4.89
N GLY A 116 10.53 0.96 -5.25
CA GLY A 116 11.31 -0.20 -5.64
C GLY A 116 11.83 -0.10 -7.07
N GLY A 117 12.65 -1.07 -7.44
CA GLY A 117 13.14 -1.19 -8.82
C GLY A 117 11.99 -1.49 -9.78
N ALA A 118 12.14 -1.04 -11.00
CA ALA A 118 11.17 -1.27 -12.05
C ALA A 118 11.18 -2.72 -12.50
#